data_3e92f592352334cbc85b08e6990177f6
#
_entry.id   3e92f592352334cbc85b08e6990177f6
#
_cell.length_a   1.000
_cell.length_b   1.000
_cell.length_c   1.000
_cell.angle_alpha   90.00
_cell.angle_beta   90.00
_cell.angle_gamma   90.00
#
_symmetry.space_group_name_H-M   'P 1'
#
loop_
_entity.id
_entity.type
_entity.pdbx_description
1 polymer ?
#
loop_
_entity_poly.entity_id
_entity_poly.type
_entity_poly.pdbx_seq_one_letter_code
_entity_poly.pdbx_strand_id
1 'polypeptide(L)'
;MEKSETGGSPRAGRVEVAVVNKPWGYERIWARTDRYVGKVLHINAGEELSLQYHNTKDETVHLLTGEMVYRVKLGEELEDMHLKKGESFRITPGTVHQMTAVTDCDVLEVSTPEIDDVVRVSDKYGRQGTTAP
;
A
#
# COMPACT_ATOMS: atom_id res chain seq x y z
N MET A 1 -12.30 -8.89 14.73
CA MET A 1 -12.33 -8.47 15.15
C MET A 1 -12.99 -7.97 15.72
N GLU A 2 -13.10 -7.73 15.75
CA GLU A 2 -13.58 -7.24 16.23
C GLU A 2 -13.97 -6.53 16.75
N LYS A 3 -14.25 -6.09 16.96
CA LYS A 3 -14.57 -5.40 17.46
C LYS A 3 -14.77 -4.86 18.23
N SER A 4 -14.61 -4.57 18.45
CA SER A 4 -14.87 -4.05 19.15
C SER A 4 -15.03 -3.67 19.85
N GLU A 5 -14.95 -3.48 19.75
CA GLU A 5 -15.25 -2.96 20.59
C GLU A 5 -16.20 -2.26 21.19
N THR A 6 -17.02 -2.52 21.41
CA THR A 6 -18.25 -1.88 21.83
C THR A 6 -18.15 -1.49 23.24
N GLY A 7 -18.05 -0.20 23.46
CA GLY A 7 -18.12 0.36 24.77
C GLY A 7 -16.98 0.04 25.72
N GLY A 8 -16.02 -0.73 25.29
CA GLY A 8 -14.87 -1.08 26.10
C GLY A 8 -13.60 -0.51 25.55
N SER A 9 -12.56 -0.46 26.34
CA SER A 9 -11.23 -0.16 25.86
C SER A 9 -10.71 -1.30 25.02
N PRO A 10 -9.89 -1.02 23.99
CA PRO A 10 -9.25 -2.07 23.23
C PRO A 10 -8.38 -2.93 24.12
N ARG A 11 -8.33 -4.21 23.84
CA ARG A 11 -7.52 -5.15 24.60
C ARG A 11 -6.40 -5.71 23.75
N ALA A 12 -5.25 -5.94 24.38
CA ALA A 12 -4.15 -6.62 23.74
C ALA A 12 -4.57 -8.06 23.42
N GLY A 13 -4.15 -8.54 22.27
CA GLY A 13 -4.44 -9.90 21.85
C GLY A 13 -3.92 -10.22 20.48
N ARG A 14 -4.13 -11.46 20.08
CA ARG A 14 -3.77 -11.87 18.73
C ARG A 14 -4.67 -11.21 17.72
N VAL A 15 -4.11 -10.95 16.55
CA VAL A 15 -4.82 -10.33 15.44
C VAL A 15 -4.95 -11.35 14.32
N GLU A 16 -6.13 -11.41 13.74
CA GLU A 16 -6.37 -12.26 12.58
C GLU A 16 -5.84 -11.54 11.34
N VAL A 17 -4.96 -12.23 10.60
CA VAL A 17 -4.35 -11.67 9.39
C VAL A 17 -5.24 -11.97 8.20
N ALA A 18 -5.61 -10.93 7.44
CA ALA A 18 -6.41 -11.08 6.23
C ALA A 18 -5.48 -11.07 5.01
N VAL A 19 -5.69 -12.03 4.11
CA VAL A 19 -4.96 -12.09 2.83
C VAL A 19 -5.92 -11.74 1.72
N VAL A 20 -5.53 -10.78 0.89
CA VAL A 20 -6.34 -10.31 -0.24
C VAL A 20 -5.53 -10.50 -1.52
N ASN A 21 -6.06 -11.32 -2.44
CA ASN A 21 -5.41 -11.53 -3.74
C ASN A 21 -5.61 -10.32 -4.63
N LYS A 22 -4.57 -9.96 -5.36
CA LYS A 22 -4.55 -8.82 -6.27
C LYS A 22 -4.03 -9.27 -7.63
N PRO A 23 -4.33 -8.52 -8.71
CA PRO A 23 -3.80 -8.88 -10.03
C PRO A 23 -2.27 -8.94 -10.07
N TRP A 24 -1.62 -8.16 -9.23
CA TRP A 24 -0.15 -8.05 -9.19
C TRP A 24 0.50 -8.96 -8.14
N GLY A 25 -0.27 -9.65 -7.34
CA GLY A 25 0.25 -10.51 -6.26
C GLY A 25 -0.75 -10.64 -5.14
N TYR A 26 -0.39 -10.23 -3.93
CA TYR A 26 -1.33 -10.25 -2.82
C TYR A 26 -0.90 -9.27 -1.74
N GLU A 27 -1.83 -8.93 -0.85
CA GLU A 27 -1.51 -8.17 0.35
C GLU A 27 -1.96 -8.93 1.58
N ARG A 28 -1.16 -8.79 2.62
CA ARG A 28 -1.44 -9.35 3.95
C ARG A 28 -1.67 -8.18 4.88
N ILE A 29 -2.89 -8.06 5.39
CA ILE A 29 -3.24 -7.00 6.33
C ILE A 29 -3.03 -7.60 7.72
N TRP A 30 -1.92 -7.26 8.35
CA TRP A 30 -1.54 -7.84 9.64
C TRP A 30 -1.85 -6.93 10.83
N ALA A 31 -2.20 -5.66 10.57
CA ALA A 31 -2.59 -4.71 11.60
C ALA A 31 -3.68 -3.81 11.04
N ARG A 32 -4.77 -3.67 11.78
CA ARG A 32 -5.84 -2.76 11.38
C ARG A 32 -6.62 -2.32 12.60
N THR A 33 -6.59 -1.02 12.84
CA THR A 33 -7.35 -0.38 13.94
C THR A 33 -7.98 0.89 13.38
N ASP A 34 -8.70 1.60 14.23
CA ASP A 34 -9.24 2.90 13.85
C ASP A 34 -8.16 3.98 13.75
N ARG A 35 -6.90 3.65 14.02
CA ARG A 35 -5.79 4.62 14.00
C ARG A 35 -4.73 4.31 12.96
N TYR A 36 -4.56 3.04 12.59
CA TYR A 36 -3.49 2.67 11.65
C TYR A 36 -3.81 1.37 10.93
N VAL A 37 -3.09 1.16 9.84
CA VAL A 37 -3.12 -0.09 9.07
C VAL A 37 -1.68 -0.50 8.79
N GLY A 38 -1.39 -1.79 8.92
CA GLY A 38 -0.10 -2.37 8.52
C GLY A 38 -0.33 -3.51 7.55
N LYS A 39 0.43 -3.51 6.46
CA LYS A 39 0.32 -4.53 5.41
C LYS A 39 1.68 -5.01 4.97
N VAL A 40 1.71 -6.21 4.42
CA VAL A 40 2.78 -6.66 3.55
C VAL A 40 2.20 -6.80 2.16
N LEU A 41 2.81 -6.15 1.18
CA LEU A 41 2.43 -6.29 -0.23
C LEU A 41 3.46 -7.20 -0.87
N HIS A 42 2.99 -8.29 -1.48
CA HIS A 42 3.85 -9.13 -2.32
C HIS A 42 3.53 -8.82 -3.77
N ILE A 43 4.52 -8.30 -4.48
CA ILE A 43 4.36 -7.89 -5.88
C ILE A 43 5.21 -8.82 -6.73
N ASN A 44 4.57 -9.53 -7.64
CA ASN A 44 5.27 -10.47 -8.52
C ASN A 44 6.15 -9.71 -9.51
N ALA A 45 7.29 -10.31 -9.86
CA ALA A 45 8.23 -9.73 -10.80
C ALA A 45 7.52 -9.30 -12.09
N GLY A 46 7.80 -8.08 -12.54
CA GLY A 46 7.21 -7.54 -13.76
C GLY A 46 5.82 -6.95 -13.59
N GLU A 47 5.20 -7.09 -12.42
CA GLU A 47 3.88 -6.55 -12.17
C GLU A 47 3.96 -5.18 -11.52
N GLU A 48 2.86 -4.45 -11.61
CA GLU A 48 2.81 -3.11 -11.06
C GLU A 48 1.44 -2.82 -10.46
N LEU A 49 1.40 -1.93 -9.48
CA LEU A 49 0.16 -1.41 -8.95
C LEU A 49 -0.35 -0.31 -9.89
N SER A 50 -1.56 0.17 -9.63
CA SER A 50 -2.08 1.30 -10.41
C SER A 50 -1.27 2.56 -10.15
N LEU A 51 -1.28 3.46 -11.11
CA LEU A 51 -0.86 4.84 -10.89
C LEU A 51 -2.01 5.50 -10.15
N GLN A 52 -1.78 5.95 -8.93
CA GLN A 52 -2.86 6.32 -8.02
C GLN A 52 -2.44 7.42 -7.05
N TYR A 53 -3.42 7.99 -6.38
CA TYR A 53 -3.18 8.86 -5.23
C TYR A 53 -4.26 8.61 -4.19
N HIS A 54 -4.05 9.13 -3.00
CA HIS A 54 -5.00 9.05 -1.88
C HIS A 54 -5.42 10.46 -1.48
N ASN A 55 -6.69 10.62 -1.12
CA ASN A 55 -7.18 11.94 -0.71
C ASN A 55 -6.75 12.30 0.71
N THR A 56 -6.81 11.34 1.61
CA THR A 56 -6.56 11.55 3.04
C THR A 56 -5.45 10.66 3.58
N LYS A 57 -5.34 9.45 3.03
CA LYS A 57 -4.43 8.43 3.53
C LYS A 57 -2.98 8.87 3.39
N ASP A 58 -2.25 8.73 4.49
CA ASP A 58 -0.82 8.98 4.58
C ASP A 58 -0.15 7.63 4.81
N GLU A 59 0.83 7.29 4.00
CA GLU A 59 1.47 5.98 4.11
C GLU A 59 2.97 6.08 3.97
N THR A 60 3.66 5.11 4.56
CA THR A 60 5.10 4.91 4.36
C THR A 60 5.30 3.47 3.97
N VAL A 61 6.08 3.25 2.91
CA VAL A 61 6.45 1.92 2.46
C VAL A 61 7.93 1.68 2.73
N HIS A 62 8.25 0.41 2.94
CA HIS A 62 9.61 -0.03 3.20
C HIS A 62 9.86 -1.28 2.37
N LEU A 63 10.87 -1.24 1.50
CA LEU A 63 11.20 -2.40 0.65
C LEU A 63 11.97 -3.40 1.47
N LEU A 64 11.31 -4.51 1.80
CA LEU A 64 11.90 -5.55 2.64
C LEU A 64 12.80 -6.47 1.82
N THR A 65 12.33 -6.89 0.65
CA THR A 65 13.08 -7.73 -0.28
C THR A 65 12.75 -7.35 -1.71
N GLY A 66 13.68 -7.62 -2.62
CA GLY A 66 13.46 -7.41 -4.04
C GLY A 66 14.02 -6.11 -4.54
N GLU A 67 13.64 -5.79 -5.76
CA GLU A 67 14.10 -4.62 -6.49
C GLU A 67 12.90 -3.95 -7.14
N MET A 68 12.76 -2.65 -6.97
CA MET A 68 11.54 -1.92 -7.34
C MET A 68 11.86 -0.58 -7.99
N VAL A 69 11.04 -0.19 -8.96
CA VAL A 69 10.98 1.18 -9.44
C VAL A 69 9.76 1.84 -8.79
N TYR A 70 9.98 2.95 -8.11
CA TYR A 70 8.92 3.74 -7.53
C TYR A 70 8.76 5.01 -8.37
N ARG A 71 7.60 5.15 -9.00
CA ARG A 71 7.28 6.33 -9.78
C ARG A 71 6.46 7.27 -8.92
N VAL A 72 6.94 8.51 -8.77
CA VAL A 72 6.30 9.46 -7.87
C VAL A 72 6.30 10.85 -8.51
N LYS A 73 5.20 11.55 -8.37
CA LYS A 73 5.11 12.93 -8.82
C LYS A 73 5.55 13.85 -7.69
N LEU A 74 6.81 14.28 -7.75
CA LEU A 74 7.40 15.15 -6.73
C LEU A 74 7.32 16.63 -7.09
N GLY A 75 7.01 16.95 -8.32
CA GLY A 75 6.83 18.30 -8.82
C GLY A 75 5.75 18.26 -9.85
N GLU A 76 6.04 18.76 -11.05
CA GLU A 76 5.07 18.75 -12.12
C GLU A 76 5.08 17.46 -12.92
N GLU A 77 6.16 16.68 -12.82
CA GLU A 77 6.33 15.48 -13.62
C GLU A 77 6.53 14.27 -12.74
N LEU A 78 6.19 13.11 -13.29
CA LEU A 78 6.46 11.82 -12.67
C LEU A 78 7.94 11.51 -12.80
N GLU A 79 8.55 11.06 -11.70
CA GLU A 79 9.95 10.68 -11.66
C GLU A 79 10.04 9.22 -11.26
N ASP A 80 10.89 8.49 -11.96
CA ASP A 80 11.17 7.09 -11.61
C ASP A 80 12.40 7.04 -10.72
N MET A 81 12.30 6.34 -9.60
CA MET A 81 13.44 6.14 -8.76
C MET A 81 13.54 4.68 -8.36
N HIS A 82 14.76 4.19 -8.26
CA HIS A 82 15.01 2.85 -7.75
C HIS A 82 14.93 2.89 -6.23
N LEU A 83 13.95 2.20 -5.67
CA LEU A 83 13.89 1.98 -4.24
C LEU A 83 14.65 0.69 -3.96
N LYS A 84 15.64 0.77 -3.09
CA LYS A 84 16.51 -0.36 -2.79
C LYS A 84 16.05 -1.06 -1.52
N LYS A 85 16.36 -2.34 -1.45
CA LYS A 85 16.12 -3.13 -0.25
C LYS A 85 16.58 -2.38 1.00
N GLY A 86 15.71 -2.24 1.97
CA GLY A 86 15.99 -1.54 3.21
C GLY A 86 15.66 -0.05 3.20
N GLU A 87 15.24 0.49 2.07
CA GLU A 87 14.85 1.89 1.98
C GLU A 87 13.38 2.09 2.19
N SER A 88 13.01 3.27 2.69
CA SER A 88 11.62 3.65 2.94
C SER A 88 11.27 4.91 2.18
N PHE A 89 9.99 5.04 1.83
CA PHE A 89 9.49 6.22 1.15
C PHE A 89 8.10 6.57 1.68
N ARG A 90 7.90 7.83 2.05
CA ARG A 90 6.60 8.31 2.52
C ARG A 90 5.83 8.92 1.36
N ILE A 91 4.55 8.53 1.25
CA ILE A 91 3.60 9.09 0.30
C ILE A 91 2.56 9.87 1.09
N THR A 92 2.57 11.18 0.93
CA THR A 92 1.59 12.05 1.57
C THR A 92 0.30 12.11 0.76
N PRO A 93 -0.82 12.53 1.37
CA PRO A 93 -2.08 12.67 0.63
C PRO A 93 -1.92 13.53 -0.62
N GLY A 94 -2.56 13.12 -1.69
CA GLY A 94 -2.53 13.82 -2.98
C GLY A 94 -1.34 13.49 -3.87
N THR A 95 -0.38 12.73 -3.39
CA THR A 95 0.82 12.41 -4.17
C THR A 95 0.55 11.24 -5.11
N VAL A 96 0.66 11.51 -6.41
CA VAL A 96 0.49 10.46 -7.44
C VAL A 96 1.72 9.56 -7.45
N HIS A 97 1.50 8.24 -7.40
CA HIS A 97 2.60 7.28 -7.28
C HIS A 97 2.23 5.92 -7.85
N GLN A 98 3.25 5.11 -8.13
CA GLN A 98 3.08 3.76 -8.65
C GLN A 98 4.31 2.92 -8.31
N MET A 99 4.07 1.69 -7.84
CA MET A 99 5.13 0.70 -7.59
C MET A 99 5.18 -0.30 -8.73
N THR A 100 6.38 -0.57 -9.23
CA THR A 100 6.63 -1.59 -10.26
C THR A 100 7.73 -2.51 -9.77
N ALA A 101 7.45 -3.80 -9.69
CA ALA A 101 8.43 -4.79 -9.24
C ALA A 101 9.34 -5.19 -10.40
N VAL A 102 10.64 -5.06 -10.22
CA VAL A 102 11.64 -5.59 -11.16
C VAL A 102 11.82 -7.07 -10.89
N THR A 103 12.00 -7.42 -9.63
CA THR A 103 11.98 -8.82 -9.16
C THR A 103 10.80 -8.95 -8.21
N ASP A 104 10.51 -10.17 -7.74
CA ASP A 104 9.51 -10.32 -6.69
C ASP A 104 9.87 -9.43 -5.52
N CYS A 105 8.91 -8.66 -5.03
CA CYS A 105 9.12 -7.72 -3.93
C CYS A 105 8.18 -8.02 -2.78
N ASP A 106 8.72 -7.90 -1.56
CA ASP A 106 7.90 -7.80 -0.36
C ASP A 106 8.07 -6.41 0.21
N VAL A 107 6.95 -5.71 0.35
CA VAL A 107 6.92 -4.31 0.77
C VAL A 107 6.10 -4.22 2.05
N LEU A 108 6.68 -3.63 3.08
CA LEU A 108 5.92 -3.29 4.28
C LEU A 108 5.25 -1.94 4.03
N GLU A 109 3.98 -1.84 4.41
CA GLU A 109 3.27 -0.57 4.34
C GLU A 109 2.61 -0.30 5.68
N VAL A 110 2.83 0.90 6.22
CA VAL A 110 2.06 1.40 7.35
C VAL A 110 1.32 2.64 6.89
N SER A 111 0.08 2.79 7.35
CA SER A 111 -0.72 3.93 6.91
C SER A 111 -1.72 4.35 7.97
N THR A 112 -2.29 5.53 7.77
CA THR A 112 -3.51 5.94 8.44
C THR A 112 -4.66 5.01 8.03
N PRO A 113 -5.81 5.02 8.75
CA PRO A 113 -6.77 3.91 8.61
C PRO A 113 -7.63 3.93 7.35
N GLU A 114 -7.51 4.92 6.49
CA GLU A 114 -8.36 5.04 5.29
C GLU A 114 -7.97 4.00 4.23
N ILE A 115 -8.29 2.74 4.49
CA ILE A 115 -7.83 1.62 3.67
C ILE A 115 -8.41 1.62 2.26
N ASP A 116 -9.59 2.19 2.07
CA ASP A 116 -10.29 2.23 0.78
C ASP A 116 -10.08 3.54 0.03
N ASP A 117 -9.24 4.42 0.52
CA ASP A 117 -9.00 5.73 -0.06
C ASP A 117 -7.97 5.62 -1.19
N VAL A 118 -8.43 5.19 -2.35
CA VAL A 118 -7.59 5.05 -3.55
C VAL A 118 -8.31 5.65 -4.75
N VAL A 119 -7.63 6.56 -5.45
CA VAL A 119 -8.09 7.07 -6.74
C VAL A 119 -7.10 6.59 -7.79
N ARG A 120 -7.55 5.74 -8.70
CA ARG A 120 -6.71 5.19 -9.76
C ARG A 120 -6.73 6.12 -10.96
N VAL A 121 -5.54 6.59 -11.33
CA VAL A 121 -5.35 7.43 -12.53
C VAL A 121 -5.25 6.53 -13.75
N SER A 122 -4.48 5.44 -13.64
CA SER A 122 -4.40 4.42 -14.68
C SER A 122 -4.01 3.08 -14.05
N ASP A 123 -4.40 1.99 -14.71
CA ASP A 123 -4.19 0.66 -14.18
C ASP A 123 -4.11 -0.34 -15.34
N LYS A 124 -3.01 -1.09 -15.42
CA LYS A 124 -2.81 -2.04 -16.53
C LYS A 124 -3.77 -3.23 -16.50
N TYR A 125 -4.44 -3.44 -15.35
CA TYR A 125 -5.41 -4.54 -15.21
C TYR A 125 -6.84 -4.09 -15.45
N GLY A 126 -7.06 -2.83 -15.86
CA GLY A 126 -8.38 -2.32 -16.20
C GLY A 126 -9.25 -1.89 -15.03
N ARG A 127 -8.74 -1.86 -13.82
CA ARG A 127 -9.50 -1.34 -12.68
C ARG A 127 -9.59 0.17 -12.80
N GLN A 128 -10.72 0.74 -12.44
CA GLN A 128 -10.94 2.18 -12.58
C GLN A 128 -11.58 2.75 -11.33
N GLY A 129 -11.37 4.05 -11.14
CA GLY A 129 -12.02 4.80 -10.09
C GLY A 129 -11.48 4.51 -8.71
N THR A 130 -12.38 4.56 -7.73
CA THR A 130 -12.04 4.39 -6.32
C THR A 130 -12.52 3.04 -5.84
N THR A 131 -11.59 2.17 -5.54
CA THR A 131 -11.89 0.86 -4.94
C THR A 131 -10.76 0.55 -3.98
N ALA A 132 -10.95 -0.48 -3.15
CA ALA A 132 -9.92 -0.94 -2.25
C ALA A 132 -8.66 -1.33 -3.03
N PRO A 133 -7.50 -1.04 -2.49
CA PRO A 133 -6.24 -1.37 -3.14
C PRO A 133 -6.08 -2.86 -3.39
#